data_ab78d64d3a7a002f678e13606e60c096
#
_entry.id   ab78d64d3a7a002f678e13606e60c096
#
_cell.length_a   1.000
_cell.length_b   1.000
_cell.length_c   1.000
_cell.angle_alpha   90.00
_cell.angle_beta   90.00
_cell.angle_gamma   90.00
#
_symmetry.space_group_name_H-M   'P 1'
#
loop_
_entity.id
_entity.type
_entity.pdbx_description
1 polymer ?
#
loop_
_entity_poly.entity_id
_entity_poly.type
_entity_poly.pdbx_seq_one_letter_code
_entity_poly.pdbx_strand_id
1 'polypeptide(L)'
;MEVAFLGSSSSGNSTLISSEDSMILIDAGLSSREMERRLEFLGYSSADIDAIVLTHEHSDHCKGAGIFARKFDIPVRANPPTFAMSPIGNVRFEEFITQEEFCIGNFRMMAFPIPHNAVEPVCFSITDGNHRIGFATDLGRITKLVNNVLFDKDLLIIEANHDEAMLRNGSYPEFLKKNISSSNGHLSNRQTALAVSELVTERTQGVFLVHLSEENNTPEKAEHEVKSIMARKLKSTKVRAAERYRVTEPVSLI
;
A
#
# COMPACT_ATOMS: atom_id res chain seq x y z
N MET A 1 12.03 -1.45 -12.47
CA MET A 1 10.87 -1.79 -11.60
C MET A 1 9.72 -0.85 -11.91
N GLU A 2 8.51 -1.35 -12.03
CA GLU A 2 7.31 -0.54 -12.27
C GLU A 2 6.27 -0.75 -11.16
N VAL A 3 5.48 0.26 -10.89
CA VAL A 3 4.39 0.22 -9.91
C VAL A 3 3.13 0.80 -10.51
N ALA A 4 2.01 0.10 -10.37
CA ALA A 4 0.68 0.58 -10.73
C ALA A 4 -0.33 0.27 -9.62
N PHE A 5 -1.24 1.20 -9.35
CA PHE A 5 -2.31 0.98 -8.38
C PHE A 5 -3.56 0.54 -9.14
N LEU A 6 -3.97 -0.70 -8.93
CA LEU A 6 -5.24 -1.20 -9.46
C LEU A 6 -6.43 -0.58 -8.72
N GLY A 7 -6.24 -0.20 -7.46
CA GLY A 7 -7.20 0.54 -6.65
C GLY A 7 -6.58 0.92 -5.32
N SER A 8 -7.01 2.05 -4.75
CA SER A 8 -6.49 2.55 -3.49
C SER A 8 -7.57 3.35 -2.73
N SER A 9 -8.37 2.66 -1.95
CA SER A 9 -9.42 3.24 -1.11
C SER A 9 -9.90 2.26 -0.04
N SER A 10 -10.70 2.73 0.91
CA SER A 10 -11.40 1.89 1.89
C SER A 10 -12.39 0.88 1.26
N SER A 11 -12.61 0.94 -0.06
CA SER A 11 -13.46 -0.01 -0.81
C SER A 11 -12.66 -1.14 -1.45
N GLY A 12 -11.34 -0.98 -1.61
CA GLY A 12 -10.46 -2.02 -2.14
C GLY A 12 -9.09 -1.49 -2.56
N ASN A 13 -8.08 -2.17 -2.06
CA ASN A 13 -6.67 -1.88 -2.28
C ASN A 13 -6.03 -3.02 -3.08
N SER A 14 -5.27 -2.71 -4.10
CA SER A 14 -4.42 -3.66 -4.81
C SER A 14 -3.37 -2.88 -5.60
N THR A 15 -2.11 -3.21 -5.39
CA THR A 15 -0.96 -2.57 -6.02
C THR A 15 -0.16 -3.61 -6.78
N LEU A 16 0.03 -3.37 -8.08
CA LEU A 16 0.92 -4.16 -8.92
C LEU A 16 2.34 -3.62 -8.78
N ILE A 17 3.28 -4.52 -8.54
CA ILE A 17 4.72 -4.24 -8.63
C ILE A 17 5.31 -5.25 -9.62
N SER A 18 5.97 -4.76 -10.67
CA SER A 18 6.58 -5.60 -11.70
C SER A 18 8.04 -5.21 -11.95
N SER A 19 8.80 -6.19 -12.35
CA SER A 19 10.17 -6.09 -12.86
C SER A 19 10.27 -6.85 -14.17
N GLU A 20 11.49 -7.00 -14.73
CA GLU A 20 11.67 -7.74 -15.97
C GLU A 20 11.21 -9.21 -15.86
N ASP A 21 11.44 -9.86 -14.71
CA ASP A 21 11.24 -11.29 -14.52
C ASP A 21 10.20 -11.67 -13.46
N SER A 22 9.57 -10.69 -12.81
CA SER A 22 8.65 -10.97 -11.70
C SER A 22 7.54 -9.95 -11.57
N MET A 23 6.38 -10.43 -11.11
CA MET A 23 5.19 -9.61 -10.95
C MET A 23 4.39 -10.03 -9.72
N ILE A 24 4.11 -9.09 -8.83
CA ILE A 24 3.36 -9.36 -7.59
C ILE A 24 2.21 -8.37 -7.41
N LEU A 25 1.17 -8.82 -6.74
CA LEU A 25 0.12 -7.95 -6.19
C LEU A 25 0.35 -7.79 -4.69
N ILE A 26 0.49 -6.55 -4.23
CA ILE A 26 0.35 -6.23 -2.81
C ILE A 26 -1.12 -5.92 -2.56
N ASP A 27 -1.74 -6.76 -1.76
CA ASP A 27 -3.17 -6.80 -1.49
C ASP A 27 -4.05 -7.12 -2.72
N ALA A 28 -5.23 -7.64 -2.46
CA ALA A 28 -6.23 -8.02 -3.46
C ALA A 28 -7.64 -7.72 -2.94
N GLY A 29 -7.84 -6.47 -2.55
CA GLY A 29 -9.10 -5.97 -1.97
C GLY A 29 -10.18 -5.62 -3.00
N LEU A 30 -9.91 -5.71 -4.30
CA LEU A 30 -10.89 -5.60 -5.37
C LEU A 30 -11.50 -6.97 -5.68
N SER A 31 -12.65 -7.02 -6.39
CA SER A 31 -13.14 -8.30 -6.89
C SER A 31 -12.16 -8.90 -7.92
N SER A 32 -12.09 -10.24 -8.01
CA SER A 32 -11.24 -10.92 -9.01
C SER A 32 -11.46 -10.38 -10.42
N ARG A 33 -12.73 -10.24 -10.83
CA ARG A 33 -13.10 -9.68 -12.14
C ARG A 33 -12.57 -8.25 -12.36
N GLU A 34 -12.60 -7.43 -11.32
CA GLU A 34 -12.14 -6.04 -11.43
C GLU A 34 -10.60 -5.98 -11.49
N MET A 35 -9.89 -6.82 -10.75
CA MET A 35 -8.43 -6.94 -10.86
C MET A 35 -8.02 -7.39 -12.26
N GLU A 36 -8.64 -8.44 -12.80
CA GLU A 36 -8.39 -8.91 -14.17
C GLU A 36 -8.57 -7.79 -15.19
N ARG A 37 -9.74 -7.10 -15.16
CA ARG A 37 -10.05 -6.00 -16.07
C ARG A 37 -9.00 -4.87 -16.00
N ARG A 38 -8.51 -4.56 -14.79
CA ARG A 38 -7.52 -3.50 -14.58
C ARG A 38 -6.11 -3.91 -14.99
N LEU A 39 -5.74 -5.16 -14.78
CA LEU A 39 -4.47 -5.72 -15.30
C LEU A 39 -4.47 -5.74 -16.82
N GLU A 40 -5.54 -6.23 -17.45
CA GLU A 40 -5.71 -6.24 -18.90
C GLU A 40 -5.65 -4.82 -19.51
N PHE A 41 -6.28 -3.84 -18.84
CA PHE A 41 -6.22 -2.43 -19.26
C PHE A 41 -4.78 -1.89 -19.26
N LEU A 42 -3.94 -2.37 -18.36
CA LEU A 42 -2.51 -2.03 -18.29
C LEU A 42 -1.63 -2.87 -19.24
N GLY A 43 -2.22 -3.84 -19.94
CA GLY A 43 -1.48 -4.75 -20.82
C GLY A 43 -0.82 -5.94 -20.11
N TYR A 44 -1.16 -6.18 -18.85
CA TYR A 44 -0.64 -7.34 -18.09
C TYR A 44 -1.60 -8.51 -18.10
N SER A 45 -1.04 -9.73 -18.17
CA SER A 45 -1.81 -10.95 -17.99
C SER A 45 -1.91 -11.29 -16.49
N SER A 46 -3.13 -11.62 -16.05
CA SER A 46 -3.33 -12.10 -14.68
C SER A 46 -2.59 -13.42 -14.38
N ALA A 47 -2.29 -14.21 -15.41
CA ALA A 47 -1.54 -15.46 -15.25
C ALA A 47 -0.03 -15.27 -15.02
N ASP A 48 0.48 -14.06 -15.26
CA ASP A 48 1.89 -13.72 -15.07
C ASP A 48 2.18 -13.23 -13.64
N ILE A 49 1.17 -13.19 -12.76
CA ILE A 49 1.35 -12.82 -11.36
C ILE A 49 1.97 -13.99 -10.59
N ASP A 50 3.16 -13.77 -10.03
CA ASP A 50 3.89 -14.77 -9.25
C ASP A 50 3.30 -15.02 -7.86
N ALA A 51 2.77 -13.98 -7.22
CA ALA A 51 2.13 -14.08 -5.91
C ALA A 51 1.20 -12.90 -5.59
N ILE A 52 0.23 -13.15 -4.71
CA ILE A 52 -0.49 -12.11 -3.97
C ILE A 52 0.13 -12.04 -2.57
N VAL A 53 0.54 -10.84 -2.14
CA VAL A 53 1.15 -10.63 -0.81
C VAL A 53 0.20 -9.76 0.01
N LEU A 54 -0.29 -10.27 1.14
CA LEU A 54 -1.24 -9.56 1.99
C LEU A 54 -0.53 -8.77 3.08
N THR A 55 -0.96 -7.52 3.27
CA THR A 55 -0.52 -6.66 4.37
C THR A 55 -1.21 -7.02 5.68
N HIS A 56 -2.52 -7.29 5.62
CA HIS A 56 -3.36 -7.69 6.74
C HIS A 56 -4.72 -8.25 6.26
N GLU A 57 -5.57 -8.70 7.20
CA GLU A 57 -6.79 -9.47 6.92
C GLU A 57 -8.03 -8.66 6.59
N HIS A 58 -8.01 -7.32 6.65
CA HIS A 58 -9.21 -6.53 6.37
C HIS A 58 -9.77 -6.76 4.97
N SER A 59 -11.08 -6.71 4.85
CA SER A 59 -11.78 -7.10 3.62
C SER A 59 -11.39 -6.27 2.40
N ASP A 60 -11.09 -5.00 2.57
CA ASP A 60 -10.62 -4.10 1.50
C ASP A 60 -9.17 -4.36 1.07
N HIS A 61 -8.48 -5.31 1.71
CA HIS A 61 -7.16 -5.82 1.33
C HIS A 61 -7.18 -7.27 0.83
N CYS A 62 -8.14 -8.09 1.25
CA CYS A 62 -8.08 -9.54 0.96
C CYS A 62 -9.31 -10.14 0.27
N LYS A 63 -10.47 -9.44 0.17
CA LYS A 63 -11.74 -10.07 -0.28
C LYS A 63 -11.71 -10.71 -1.67
N GLY A 64 -10.86 -10.24 -2.56
CA GLY A 64 -10.69 -10.82 -3.91
C GLY A 64 -9.60 -11.86 -4.00
N ALA A 65 -8.69 -11.91 -3.03
CA ALA A 65 -7.48 -12.73 -3.08
C ALA A 65 -7.77 -14.21 -3.34
N GLY A 66 -8.71 -14.80 -2.60
CA GLY A 66 -8.98 -16.23 -2.72
C GLY A 66 -9.56 -16.65 -4.07
N ILE A 67 -10.46 -15.86 -4.65
CA ILE A 67 -11.05 -16.15 -5.96
C ILE A 67 -10.00 -15.98 -7.05
N PHE A 68 -9.23 -14.90 -7.00
CA PHE A 68 -8.18 -14.61 -7.97
C PHE A 68 -7.06 -15.67 -7.91
N ALA A 69 -6.58 -16.00 -6.72
CA ALA A 69 -5.55 -17.02 -6.50
C ALA A 69 -5.94 -18.38 -7.07
N ARG A 70 -7.18 -18.87 -6.78
CA ARG A 70 -7.64 -20.15 -7.33
C ARG A 70 -7.86 -20.14 -8.83
N LYS A 71 -8.28 -19.01 -9.39
CA LYS A 71 -8.54 -18.91 -10.84
C LYS A 71 -7.26 -19.00 -11.68
N PHE A 72 -6.18 -18.42 -11.19
CA PHE A 72 -4.90 -18.33 -11.90
C PHE A 72 -3.79 -19.20 -11.31
N ASP A 73 -4.11 -20.04 -10.30
CA ASP A 73 -3.18 -20.89 -9.56
C ASP A 73 -2.00 -20.11 -8.93
N ILE A 74 -2.29 -18.94 -8.37
CA ILE A 74 -1.32 -18.02 -7.78
C ILE A 74 -1.23 -18.27 -6.27
N PRO A 75 -0.03 -18.36 -5.67
CA PRO A 75 0.12 -18.46 -4.22
C PRO A 75 -0.30 -17.16 -3.54
N VAL A 76 -0.91 -17.30 -2.35
CA VAL A 76 -1.12 -16.18 -1.43
C VAL A 76 -0.06 -16.24 -0.35
N ARG A 77 0.70 -15.15 -0.22
CA ARG A 77 1.72 -14.96 0.81
C ARG A 77 1.23 -14.03 1.90
N ALA A 78 1.33 -14.46 3.13
CA ALA A 78 1.00 -13.66 4.32
C ALA A 78 1.77 -14.20 5.53
N ASN A 79 1.83 -13.43 6.61
CA ASN A 79 2.17 -14.04 7.89
C ASN A 79 1.04 -14.97 8.37
N PRO A 80 1.33 -16.01 9.17
CA PRO A 80 0.31 -16.98 9.56
C PRO A 80 -0.92 -16.40 10.26
N PRO A 81 -0.83 -15.42 11.18
CA PRO A 81 -2.01 -14.80 11.79
C PRO A 81 -2.92 -14.08 10.79
N THR A 82 -2.34 -13.29 9.87
CA THR A 82 -3.10 -12.63 8.78
C THR A 82 -3.81 -13.66 7.91
N PHE A 83 -3.10 -14.73 7.50
CA PHE A 83 -3.71 -15.78 6.69
C PHE A 83 -4.87 -16.46 7.40
N ALA A 84 -4.70 -16.82 8.67
CA ALA A 84 -5.72 -17.50 9.47
C ALA A 84 -7.01 -16.67 9.63
N MET A 85 -6.89 -15.34 9.68
CA MET A 85 -8.01 -14.41 9.83
C MET A 85 -8.61 -13.94 8.50
N SER A 86 -7.92 -14.17 7.38
CA SER A 86 -8.39 -13.77 6.05
C SER A 86 -9.46 -14.72 5.52
N PRO A 87 -10.67 -14.25 5.14
CA PRO A 87 -11.76 -15.12 4.66
C PRO A 87 -11.59 -15.49 3.18
N ILE A 88 -10.41 -15.95 2.77
CA ILE A 88 -10.04 -16.20 1.36
C ILE A 88 -10.28 -17.65 0.91
N GLY A 89 -10.62 -18.55 1.83
CA GLY A 89 -10.88 -19.96 1.55
C GLY A 89 -9.62 -20.77 1.29
N ASN A 90 -9.76 -21.95 0.67
CA ASN A 90 -8.63 -22.82 0.39
C ASN A 90 -7.83 -22.31 -0.82
N VAL A 91 -6.59 -21.91 -0.60
CA VAL A 91 -5.65 -21.41 -1.61
C VAL A 91 -4.26 -22.01 -1.37
N ARG A 92 -3.36 -21.97 -2.36
CA ARG A 92 -1.95 -22.26 -2.14
C ARG A 92 -1.37 -21.16 -1.24
N PHE A 93 -1.10 -21.50 0.02
CA PHE A 93 -0.55 -20.60 1.01
C PHE A 93 0.97 -20.79 1.11
N GLU A 94 1.69 -19.70 1.09
CA GLU A 94 3.12 -19.65 1.32
C GLU A 94 3.40 -18.58 2.39
N GLU A 95 3.89 -19.00 3.54
CA GLU A 95 4.13 -18.08 4.65
C GLU A 95 5.34 -17.17 4.43
N PHE A 96 5.30 -15.98 4.99
CA PHE A 96 6.47 -15.20 5.36
C PHE A 96 6.46 -14.92 6.87
N ILE A 97 7.64 -14.76 7.44
CA ILE A 97 7.79 -14.40 8.86
C ILE A 97 8.12 -12.92 8.94
N THR A 98 7.38 -12.21 9.81
CA THR A 98 7.59 -10.77 10.05
C THR A 98 9.01 -10.53 10.55
N GLN A 99 9.71 -9.55 9.96
CA GLN A 99 11.11 -9.20 10.19
C GLN A 99 12.15 -10.22 9.65
N GLU A 100 11.70 -11.19 8.84
CA GLU A 100 12.61 -12.05 8.09
C GLU A 100 12.52 -11.73 6.59
N GLU A 101 13.63 -11.89 5.88
CA GLU A 101 13.68 -11.70 4.43
C GLU A 101 13.08 -12.91 3.71
N PHE A 102 12.26 -12.64 2.70
CA PHE A 102 11.75 -13.66 1.77
C PHE A 102 11.83 -13.16 0.33
N CYS A 103 11.83 -14.10 -0.62
CA CYS A 103 11.92 -13.79 -2.04
C CYS A 103 10.68 -14.25 -2.80
N ILE A 104 10.31 -13.47 -3.83
CA ILE A 104 9.34 -13.84 -4.86
C ILE A 104 9.97 -13.46 -6.20
N GLY A 105 10.35 -14.46 -6.98
CA GLY A 105 11.14 -14.22 -8.18
C GLY A 105 12.42 -13.45 -7.86
N ASN A 106 12.63 -12.32 -8.52
CA ASN A 106 13.78 -11.43 -8.27
C ASN A 106 13.52 -10.36 -7.19
N PHE A 107 12.32 -10.30 -6.62
CA PHE A 107 12.05 -9.40 -5.49
C PHE A 107 12.54 -10.00 -4.17
N ARG A 108 13.34 -9.24 -3.43
CA ARG A 108 13.63 -9.46 -2.02
C ARG A 108 12.74 -8.54 -1.19
N MET A 109 12.01 -9.14 -0.26
CA MET A 109 11.01 -8.46 0.55
C MET A 109 11.27 -8.72 2.02
N MET A 110 10.94 -7.75 2.85
CA MET A 110 10.90 -7.89 4.29
C MET A 110 9.68 -7.17 4.84
N ALA A 111 8.89 -7.88 5.65
CA ALA A 111 7.72 -7.36 6.32
C ALA A 111 8.08 -6.80 7.70
N PHE A 112 7.48 -5.69 8.10
CA PHE A 112 7.70 -5.07 9.41
C PHE A 112 6.37 -4.70 10.06
N PRO A 113 6.19 -4.93 11.38
CA PRO A 113 4.93 -4.66 12.06
C PRO A 113 4.63 -3.16 12.09
N ILE A 114 3.36 -2.84 11.89
CA ILE A 114 2.84 -1.47 11.94
C ILE A 114 1.73 -1.33 12.99
N PRO A 115 1.52 -0.14 13.56
CA PRO A 115 0.38 0.13 14.43
C PRO A 115 -0.91 0.25 13.60
N HIS A 116 -1.71 -0.79 13.59
CA HIS A 116 -3.05 -0.80 13.02
C HIS A 116 -3.95 -1.79 13.77
N ASN A 117 -5.27 -1.63 13.65
CA ASN A 117 -6.25 -2.49 14.32
C ASN A 117 -6.53 -3.77 13.53
N ALA A 118 -5.50 -4.59 13.33
CA ALA A 118 -5.52 -5.89 12.67
C ALA A 118 -4.70 -6.90 13.46
N VAL A 119 -4.71 -8.19 13.07
CA VAL A 119 -4.08 -9.24 13.88
C VAL A 119 -2.56 -9.15 13.89
N GLU A 120 -1.93 -8.99 12.72
CA GLU A 120 -0.49 -8.77 12.56
C GLU A 120 -0.23 -7.96 11.29
N PRO A 121 -0.61 -6.66 11.28
CA PRO A 121 -0.49 -5.82 10.11
C PRO A 121 0.96 -5.42 9.85
N VAL A 122 1.34 -5.40 8.57
CA VAL A 122 2.72 -5.14 8.16
C VAL A 122 2.84 -4.09 7.06
N CYS A 123 3.99 -3.39 7.06
CA CYS A 123 4.53 -2.66 5.92
C CYS A 123 5.68 -3.45 5.30
N PHE A 124 6.07 -3.09 4.08
CA PHE A 124 7.12 -3.79 3.35
C PHE A 124 8.28 -2.88 2.94
N SER A 125 9.48 -3.41 3.01
CA SER A 125 10.63 -2.98 2.23
C SER A 125 10.84 -3.96 1.09
N ILE A 126 10.87 -3.48 -0.16
CA ILE A 126 10.90 -4.31 -1.37
C ILE A 126 12.07 -3.84 -2.24
N THR A 127 12.84 -4.77 -2.80
CA THR A 127 13.91 -4.45 -3.75
C THR A 127 14.05 -5.51 -4.82
N ASP A 128 14.39 -5.09 -6.05
CA ASP A 128 14.82 -5.95 -7.16
C ASP A 128 16.36 -6.02 -7.29
N GLY A 129 17.07 -5.46 -6.32
CA GLY A 129 18.53 -5.31 -6.33
C GLY A 129 19.01 -3.94 -6.83
N ASN A 130 18.26 -3.28 -7.71
CA ASN A 130 18.57 -1.96 -8.28
C ASN A 130 17.78 -0.84 -7.60
N HIS A 131 16.50 -1.08 -7.33
CA HIS A 131 15.56 -0.12 -6.77
C HIS A 131 15.02 -0.59 -5.42
N ARG A 132 14.58 0.37 -4.61
CA ARG A 132 14.02 0.13 -3.28
C ARG A 132 12.67 0.82 -3.13
N ILE A 133 11.65 0.06 -2.79
CA ILE A 133 10.31 0.58 -2.48
C ILE A 133 10.05 0.44 -0.98
N GLY A 134 9.52 1.49 -0.37
CA GLY A 134 8.87 1.45 0.93
C GLY A 134 7.37 1.47 0.75
N PHE A 135 6.67 0.47 1.25
CA PHE A 135 5.22 0.32 1.12
C PHE A 135 4.56 0.26 2.50
N ALA A 136 3.73 1.23 2.83
CA ALA A 136 2.99 1.30 4.09
C ALA A 136 1.60 1.89 3.90
N THR A 137 0.59 1.08 4.08
CA THR A 137 -0.83 1.45 4.15
C THR A 137 -1.36 1.13 5.54
N ASP A 138 -2.53 1.67 5.89
CA ASP A 138 -3.20 1.39 7.18
C ASP A 138 -2.32 1.62 8.41
N LEU A 139 -1.76 2.80 8.47
CA LEU A 139 -0.75 3.16 9.42
C LEU A 139 -1.26 4.20 10.44
N GLY A 140 -1.48 3.78 11.68
CA GLY A 140 -2.00 4.69 12.72
C GLY A 140 -0.98 5.74 13.19
N ARG A 141 0.30 5.43 13.13
CA ARG A 141 1.40 6.35 13.46
C ARG A 141 2.74 5.88 12.91
N ILE A 142 3.65 6.79 12.67
CA ILE A 142 5.05 6.48 12.35
C ILE A 142 5.80 6.10 13.64
N THR A 143 6.21 4.85 13.74
CA THR A 143 7.11 4.38 14.80
C THR A 143 8.57 4.54 14.36
N LYS A 144 9.52 4.46 15.28
CA LYS A 144 10.96 4.48 14.95
C LYS A 144 11.33 3.35 13.97
N LEU A 145 10.72 2.17 14.12
CA LEU A 145 10.94 1.04 13.23
C LEU A 145 10.44 1.36 11.82
N VAL A 146 9.18 1.81 11.70
CA VAL A 146 8.56 2.19 10.42
C VAL A 146 9.37 3.30 9.74
N ASN A 147 9.80 4.31 10.49
CA ASN A 147 10.64 5.38 9.97
C ASN A 147 11.94 4.82 9.36
N ASN A 148 12.65 3.94 10.07
CA ASN A 148 13.88 3.33 9.58
C ASN A 148 13.65 2.48 8.31
N VAL A 149 12.54 1.74 8.26
CA VAL A 149 12.17 0.89 7.12
C VAL A 149 11.86 1.69 5.87
N LEU A 150 11.14 2.80 6.04
CA LEU A 150 10.67 3.64 4.93
C LEU A 150 11.69 4.72 4.51
N PHE A 151 12.74 4.95 5.29
CA PHE A 151 13.76 5.94 5.00
C PHE A 151 14.58 5.59 3.74
N ASP A 152 14.95 6.59 2.94
CA ASP A 152 15.88 6.50 1.80
C ASP A 152 15.46 5.48 0.74
N LYS A 153 14.21 5.52 0.31
CA LYS A 153 13.68 4.70 -0.78
C LYS A 153 13.66 5.45 -2.11
N ASP A 154 13.78 4.71 -3.21
CA ASP A 154 13.60 5.27 -4.56
C ASP A 154 12.13 5.63 -4.79
N LEU A 155 11.21 4.81 -4.28
CA LEU A 155 9.78 5.08 -4.26
C LEU A 155 9.20 4.85 -2.87
N LEU A 156 8.45 5.82 -2.37
CA LEU A 156 7.70 5.72 -1.14
C LEU A 156 6.21 5.64 -1.45
N ILE A 157 5.57 4.57 -1.01
CA ILE A 157 4.11 4.36 -1.07
C ILE A 157 3.62 4.41 0.37
N ILE A 158 2.87 5.45 0.71
CA ILE A 158 2.49 5.71 2.09
C ILE A 158 1.05 6.20 2.19
N GLU A 159 0.37 5.80 3.26
CA GLU A 159 -0.98 6.24 3.54
C GLU A 159 -1.09 7.76 3.71
N ALA A 160 -2.20 8.33 3.19
CA ALA A 160 -2.68 9.67 3.50
C ALA A 160 -4.21 9.61 3.59
N ASN A 161 -4.72 9.08 4.72
CA ASN A 161 -6.11 8.68 4.78
C ASN A 161 -7.07 9.86 4.82
N HIS A 162 -6.88 10.84 5.70
CA HIS A 162 -7.88 11.87 5.91
C HIS A 162 -7.29 13.29 6.09
N ASP A 163 -8.08 14.26 5.66
CA ASP A 163 -7.93 15.67 6.06
C ASP A 163 -8.54 15.83 7.46
N GLU A 164 -7.79 16.40 8.40
CA GLU A 164 -8.22 16.51 9.80
C GLU A 164 -9.49 17.36 9.98
N ALA A 165 -9.69 18.40 9.16
CA ALA A 165 -10.87 19.25 9.23
C ALA A 165 -12.09 18.55 8.62
N MET A 166 -11.92 17.82 7.50
CA MET A 166 -12.99 17.02 6.90
C MET A 166 -13.45 15.91 7.86
N LEU A 167 -12.51 15.16 8.46
CA LEU A 167 -12.87 14.12 9.42
C LEU A 167 -13.61 14.70 10.63
N ARG A 168 -13.12 15.80 11.21
CA ARG A 168 -13.74 16.45 12.37
C ARG A 168 -15.17 16.89 12.09
N ASN A 169 -15.40 17.50 10.93
CA ASN A 169 -16.69 18.10 10.55
C ASN A 169 -17.57 17.16 9.72
N GLY A 170 -17.04 16.00 9.33
CA GLY A 170 -17.74 15.04 8.47
C GLY A 170 -18.88 14.30 9.16
N SER A 171 -19.62 13.53 8.37
CA SER A 171 -20.85 12.83 8.77
C SER A 171 -20.62 11.59 9.66
N TYR A 172 -19.38 11.13 9.78
CA TYR A 172 -19.07 9.91 10.55
C TYR A 172 -19.43 10.05 12.04
N PRO A 173 -19.93 8.98 12.67
CA PRO A 173 -20.15 8.96 14.11
C PRO A 173 -18.84 9.23 14.90
N GLU A 174 -18.96 9.86 16.06
CA GLU A 174 -17.80 10.25 16.88
C GLU A 174 -16.88 9.09 17.27
N PHE A 175 -17.43 7.88 17.50
CA PHE A 175 -16.62 6.71 17.78
C PHE A 175 -15.73 6.32 16.59
N LEU A 176 -16.26 6.43 15.35
CA LEU A 176 -15.52 6.12 14.13
C LEU A 176 -14.43 7.17 13.87
N LYS A 177 -14.74 8.48 14.05
CA LYS A 177 -13.74 9.54 13.97
C LYS A 177 -12.58 9.31 14.93
N LYS A 178 -12.88 8.92 16.18
CA LYS A 178 -11.87 8.60 17.19
C LYS A 178 -11.02 7.38 16.80
N ASN A 179 -11.65 6.34 16.24
CA ASN A 179 -10.91 5.17 15.78
C ASN A 179 -9.96 5.53 14.63
N ILE A 180 -10.45 6.25 13.62
CA ILE A 180 -9.67 6.70 12.46
C ILE A 180 -8.47 7.54 12.91
N SER A 181 -8.65 8.50 13.81
CA SER A 181 -7.59 9.38 14.28
C SER A 181 -6.73 8.81 15.42
N SER A 182 -6.96 7.55 15.84
CA SER A 182 -6.21 6.91 16.91
C SER A 182 -4.80 6.48 16.45
N SER A 183 -3.95 6.16 17.42
CA SER A 183 -2.58 5.66 17.15
C SER A 183 -2.53 4.28 16.46
N ASN A 184 -3.66 3.59 16.36
CA ASN A 184 -3.84 2.33 15.64
C ASN A 184 -4.88 2.48 14.50
N GLY A 185 -5.30 3.70 14.18
CA GLY A 185 -6.17 4.02 13.07
C GLY A 185 -5.39 4.30 11.80
N HIS A 186 -5.46 5.56 11.32
CA HIS A 186 -4.90 5.97 10.02
C HIS A 186 -4.20 7.32 10.12
N LEU A 187 -3.18 7.52 9.28
CA LEU A 187 -2.48 8.80 9.18
C LEU A 187 -3.37 9.89 8.56
N SER A 188 -3.37 11.07 9.16
CA SER A 188 -3.87 12.26 8.49
C SER A 188 -2.91 12.75 7.40
N ASN A 189 -3.40 13.56 6.46
CA ASN A 189 -2.56 14.21 5.44
C ASN A 189 -1.37 14.94 6.06
N ARG A 190 -1.59 15.62 7.19
CA ARG A 190 -0.55 16.34 7.91
C ARG A 190 0.50 15.42 8.54
N GLN A 191 0.08 14.32 9.17
CA GLN A 191 1.01 13.33 9.72
C GLN A 191 1.85 12.70 8.61
N THR A 192 1.23 12.35 7.48
CA THR A 192 1.92 11.85 6.30
C THR A 192 2.91 12.88 5.77
N ALA A 193 2.52 14.14 5.64
CA ALA A 193 3.40 15.19 5.13
C ALA A 193 4.65 15.38 6.01
N LEU A 194 4.49 15.34 7.32
CA LEU A 194 5.62 15.40 8.27
C LEU A 194 6.52 14.18 8.11
N ALA A 195 5.95 12.97 8.07
CA ALA A 195 6.70 11.74 7.87
C ALA A 195 7.47 11.75 6.55
N VAL A 196 6.81 12.05 5.43
CA VAL A 196 7.45 12.13 4.11
C VAL A 196 8.61 13.11 4.13
N SER A 197 8.48 14.26 4.80
CA SER A 197 9.57 15.23 4.90
C SER A 197 10.84 14.71 5.59
N GLU A 198 10.71 13.68 6.43
CA GLU A 198 11.83 13.02 7.11
C GLU A 198 12.36 11.83 6.33
N LEU A 199 11.48 11.10 5.64
CA LEU A 199 11.77 9.84 4.96
C LEU A 199 12.46 10.01 3.62
N VAL A 200 12.13 11.08 2.87
CA VAL A 200 12.63 11.32 1.52
C VAL A 200 14.04 11.91 1.53
N THR A 201 14.84 11.47 0.55
CA THR A 201 16.18 11.95 0.28
C THR A 201 16.33 12.32 -1.21
N GLU A 202 17.52 12.70 -1.65
CA GLU A 202 17.82 12.96 -3.07
C GLU A 202 17.64 11.71 -3.95
N ARG A 203 17.67 10.49 -3.35
CA ARG A 203 17.37 9.23 -4.02
C ARG A 203 15.90 9.11 -4.40
N THR A 204 14.98 9.70 -3.62
CA THR A 204 13.55 9.48 -3.77
C THR A 204 12.99 10.13 -5.02
N GLN A 205 12.66 9.33 -6.03
CA GLN A 205 12.11 9.76 -7.31
C GLN A 205 10.62 10.12 -7.19
N GLY A 206 9.88 9.40 -6.31
CA GLY A 206 8.45 9.59 -6.14
C GLY A 206 7.90 9.22 -4.78
N VAL A 207 6.75 9.84 -4.45
CA VAL A 207 5.91 9.51 -3.30
C VAL A 207 4.49 9.31 -3.82
N PHE A 208 3.93 8.14 -3.57
CA PHE A 208 2.51 7.88 -3.78
C PHE A 208 1.75 7.89 -2.48
N LEU A 209 0.71 8.71 -2.45
CA LEU A 209 -0.24 8.79 -1.35
C LEU A 209 -1.37 7.81 -1.62
N VAL A 210 -1.55 6.83 -0.73
CA VAL A 210 -2.50 5.74 -0.90
C VAL A 210 -3.55 5.72 0.21
N HIS A 211 -4.56 4.87 0.05
CA HIS A 211 -5.60 4.62 1.05
C HIS A 211 -6.34 5.89 1.52
N LEU A 212 -6.68 6.77 0.57
CA LEU A 212 -7.42 8.00 0.85
C LEU A 212 -8.89 7.69 1.18
N SER A 213 -9.39 8.26 2.28
CA SER A 213 -10.81 8.18 2.65
C SER A 213 -11.70 8.77 1.57
N GLU A 214 -12.79 8.09 1.24
CA GLU A 214 -13.74 8.55 0.24
C GLU A 214 -14.53 9.79 0.69
N GLU A 215 -14.85 9.89 1.98
CA GLU A 215 -15.65 10.98 2.54
C GLU A 215 -14.81 12.08 3.19
N ASN A 216 -13.64 11.74 3.73
CA ASN A 216 -12.88 12.66 4.56
C ASN A 216 -11.54 13.09 3.93
N ASN A 217 -11.39 12.90 2.60
CA ASN A 217 -10.20 13.35 1.88
C ASN A 217 -10.48 13.61 0.40
N THR A 218 -9.56 14.34 -0.24
CA THR A 218 -9.45 14.40 -1.70
C THR A 218 -7.98 14.29 -2.12
N PRO A 219 -7.69 13.77 -3.34
CA PRO A 219 -6.33 13.72 -3.86
C PRO A 219 -5.60 15.06 -3.79
N GLU A 220 -6.29 16.14 -4.16
CA GLU A 220 -5.74 17.49 -4.18
C GLU A 220 -5.32 17.97 -2.78
N LYS A 221 -6.14 17.68 -1.76
CA LYS A 221 -5.82 18.04 -0.37
C LYS A 221 -4.61 17.28 0.15
N ALA A 222 -4.58 15.96 -0.08
CA ALA A 222 -3.48 15.11 0.34
C ALA A 222 -2.17 15.54 -0.33
N GLU A 223 -2.17 15.72 -1.64
CA GLU A 223 -1.00 16.17 -2.38
C GLU A 223 -0.55 17.57 -1.98
N HIS A 224 -1.50 18.51 -1.81
CA HIS A 224 -1.19 19.89 -1.42
C HIS A 224 -0.48 19.93 -0.06
N GLU A 225 -0.99 19.21 0.95
CA GLU A 225 -0.40 19.18 2.28
C GLU A 225 1.03 18.63 2.23
N VAL A 226 1.26 17.51 1.54
CA VAL A 226 2.59 16.92 1.41
C VAL A 226 3.53 17.85 0.63
N LYS A 227 3.11 18.34 -0.53
CA LYS A 227 3.92 19.25 -1.37
C LYS A 227 4.28 20.53 -0.64
N SER A 228 3.38 21.10 0.18
CA SER A 228 3.62 22.35 0.92
C SER A 228 4.75 22.22 1.95
N ILE A 229 4.86 21.08 2.60
CA ILE A 229 5.92 20.78 3.58
C ILE A 229 7.22 20.41 2.87
N MET A 230 7.14 19.61 1.80
CA MET A 230 8.30 19.18 1.00
C MET A 230 8.97 20.30 0.19
N ALA A 231 8.22 21.31 -0.23
CA ALA A 231 8.74 22.40 -1.09
C ALA A 231 9.99 23.11 -0.49
N ARG A 232 10.21 22.96 0.80
CA ARG A 232 11.37 23.48 1.51
C ARG A 232 12.61 22.55 1.44
N LYS A 233 12.44 21.28 1.07
CA LYS A 233 13.52 20.27 1.11
C LYS A 233 13.90 19.73 -0.28
N LEU A 234 12.95 19.28 -1.07
CA LEU A 234 13.20 18.58 -2.33
C LEU A 234 12.24 19.05 -3.42
N LYS A 235 12.80 19.62 -4.50
CA LYS A 235 12.01 20.11 -5.65
C LYS A 235 11.79 19.06 -6.75
N SER A 236 12.57 17.97 -6.75
CA SER A 236 12.57 16.97 -7.82
C SER A 236 11.66 15.77 -7.57
N THR A 237 11.33 15.47 -6.32
CA THR A 237 10.48 14.32 -5.96
C THR A 237 9.03 14.56 -6.38
N LYS A 238 8.49 13.66 -7.19
CA LYS A 238 7.09 13.71 -7.63
C LYS A 238 6.17 13.19 -6.53
N VAL A 239 5.15 13.97 -6.15
CA VAL A 239 4.12 13.53 -5.20
C VAL A 239 2.81 13.43 -5.93
N ARG A 240 2.17 12.25 -5.86
CA ARG A 240 0.88 11.95 -6.47
C ARG A 240 0.02 11.12 -5.52
N ALA A 241 -1.29 11.33 -5.54
CA ALA A 241 -2.24 10.42 -4.94
C ALA A 241 -2.60 9.30 -5.92
N ALA A 242 -2.72 8.08 -5.42
CA ALA A 242 -3.23 6.97 -6.21
C ALA A 242 -4.73 7.16 -6.48
N GLU A 243 -5.16 6.78 -7.68
CA GLU A 243 -6.57 6.87 -8.09
C GLU A 243 -7.43 5.85 -7.34
N ARG A 244 -8.60 6.28 -6.88
CA ARG A 244 -9.52 5.41 -6.11
C ARG A 244 -10.21 4.38 -6.98
N TYR A 245 -10.84 4.87 -8.05
CA TYR A 245 -11.76 4.08 -8.88
C TYR A 245 -11.18 3.72 -10.24
N ARG A 246 -10.01 4.24 -10.55
CA ARG A 246 -9.32 4.02 -11.82
C ARG A 246 -7.94 3.45 -11.55
N VAL A 247 -7.40 2.86 -12.57
CA VAL A 247 -6.01 2.43 -12.56
C VAL A 247 -5.13 3.68 -12.62
N THR A 248 -4.15 3.76 -11.74
CA THR A 248 -3.09 4.76 -11.86
C THR A 248 -2.10 4.30 -12.93
N GLU A 249 -1.73 5.19 -13.84
CA GLU A 249 -0.71 4.88 -14.85
C GLU A 249 0.57 4.34 -14.20
N PRO A 250 1.19 3.29 -14.76
CA PRO A 250 2.42 2.73 -14.23
C PRO A 250 3.52 3.77 -14.11
N VAL A 251 4.29 3.66 -13.04
CA VAL A 251 5.46 4.50 -12.81
C VAL A 251 6.70 3.62 -12.83
N SER A 252 7.56 3.86 -13.80
CA SER A 252 8.86 3.19 -13.92
C SER A 252 9.90 3.93 -13.08
N LEU A 253 10.65 3.18 -12.27
CA LEU A 253 11.84 3.65 -11.57
C LEU A 253 13.05 3.58 -12.53
N ILE A 254 13.86 4.63 -12.50
CA ILE A 254 15.02 4.82 -13.38
C ILE A 254 16.30 4.64 -12.59
#